data_731bbf204d7bacfa7a55e4d2a1bc4aea
#
_entry.id   731bbf204d7bacfa7a55e4d2a1bc4aea
#
_cell.length_a   1.000
_cell.length_b   1.000
_cell.length_c   1.000
_cell.angle_alpha   90.00
_cell.angle_beta   90.00
_cell.angle_gamma   90.00
#
_symmetry.space_group_name_H-M   'P 1'
#
loop_
_entity.id
_entity.type
_entity.pdbx_description
1 polymer ?
#
loop_
_entity_poly.entity_id
_entity_poly.type
_entity_poly.pdbx_seq_one_letter_code
_entity_poly.pdbx_strand_id
1 'polypeptide(L)'
;CAEQLKGIPPELFIQQLEISAKQRSDGKTAKLLHAHNQLNQDWWLTALYAFMSAWIGKANQHHCIDLCKHIRKSLILKATTENEIVAYLLGLSGLMGEFHCDQEPNDYQNSLVNIFQFQTQKYQFQPLDYIQWNNRQVRPASFPSIRMAQFGSWLFEIRGELSQFFKVPDSDMLENLSQNGFLSNLNGYWKTHYEWGKPSDSHNPNNGIEHARKVILNGLIPLWNTLAKETQKPEFSRAAEQLLRCIPSETNATVKKMLPVFGCKPKKSNASWSQSLIAQHQLYCKPLQCAKCLIGEAIIHVPFMRQES
;
A
#
# COMPACT_ATOMS: atom_id res chain seq x y z
N CYS A 1 -23.27 -8.72 -20.10
CA CYS A 1 -23.69 -7.86 -18.95
C CYS A 1 -24.03 -6.42 -19.37
N ALA A 2 -23.20 -5.71 -20.14
CA ALA A 2 -23.41 -4.27 -20.39
C ALA A 2 -24.80 -3.95 -21.03
N GLU A 3 -25.31 -4.78 -21.93
CA GLU A 3 -26.64 -4.58 -22.56
C GLU A 3 -27.79 -4.89 -21.59
N GLN A 4 -27.63 -5.88 -20.73
CA GLN A 4 -28.63 -6.28 -19.74
C GLN A 4 -28.77 -5.30 -18.58
N LEU A 5 -27.78 -4.39 -18.42
CA LEU A 5 -27.79 -3.40 -17.34
C LEU A 5 -28.70 -2.19 -17.62
N LYS A 6 -29.15 -2.00 -18.88
CA LYS A 6 -29.97 -0.83 -19.27
C LYS A 6 -31.33 -0.74 -18.57
N GLY A 7 -31.82 -1.83 -18.01
CA GLY A 7 -33.12 -1.88 -17.28
C GLY A 7 -32.99 -1.92 -15.76
N ILE A 8 -31.79 -1.86 -15.20
CA ILE A 8 -31.59 -1.99 -13.76
C ILE A 8 -31.63 -0.58 -13.10
N PRO A 9 -32.36 -0.41 -12.01
CA PRO A 9 -32.41 0.86 -11.28
C PRO A 9 -31.03 1.32 -10.81
N PRO A 10 -30.67 2.61 -10.99
CA PRO A 10 -29.38 3.15 -10.56
C PRO A 10 -29.08 2.92 -9.07
N GLU A 11 -30.10 2.88 -8.23
CA GLU A 11 -30.01 2.67 -6.80
C GLU A 11 -29.40 1.30 -6.46
N LEU A 12 -29.75 0.26 -7.21
CA LEU A 12 -29.15 -1.08 -7.03
C LEU A 12 -27.65 -1.11 -7.32
N PHE A 13 -27.20 -0.31 -8.30
CA PHE A 13 -25.76 -0.17 -8.57
C PHE A 13 -25.04 0.47 -7.39
N ILE A 14 -25.59 1.56 -6.85
CA ILE A 14 -24.99 2.27 -5.72
C ILE A 14 -24.94 1.34 -4.51
N GLN A 15 -26.05 0.71 -4.17
CA GLN A 15 -26.14 -0.22 -3.05
C GLN A 15 -25.16 -1.40 -3.18
N GLN A 16 -25.06 -2.01 -4.36
CA GLN A 16 -24.12 -3.10 -4.60
C GLN A 16 -22.67 -2.65 -4.48
N LEU A 17 -22.32 -1.45 -4.96
CA LEU A 17 -20.97 -0.90 -4.87
C LEU A 17 -20.61 -0.57 -3.41
N GLU A 18 -21.56 -0.09 -2.60
CA GLU A 18 -21.36 0.13 -1.17
C GLU A 18 -21.11 -1.18 -0.42
N ILE A 19 -21.91 -2.23 -0.71
CA ILE A 19 -21.69 -3.57 -0.16
C ILE A 19 -20.29 -4.08 -0.51
N SER A 20 -19.90 -3.96 -1.77
CA SER A 20 -18.59 -4.42 -2.24
C SER A 20 -17.43 -3.65 -1.59
N ALA A 21 -17.56 -2.33 -1.47
CA ALA A 21 -16.58 -1.47 -0.82
C ALA A 21 -16.41 -1.84 0.66
N LYS A 22 -17.52 -2.04 1.37
CA LYS A 22 -17.53 -2.45 2.77
C LYS A 22 -16.84 -3.80 2.96
N GLN A 23 -17.22 -4.82 2.19
CA GLN A 23 -16.60 -6.15 2.27
C GLN A 23 -15.09 -6.12 2.02
N ARG A 24 -14.64 -5.29 1.05
CA ARG A 24 -13.21 -5.12 0.78
C ARG A 24 -12.50 -4.42 1.95
N SER A 25 -13.12 -3.38 2.51
CA SER A 25 -12.61 -2.67 3.68
C SER A 25 -12.49 -3.59 4.89
N ASP A 26 -13.54 -4.34 5.19
CA ASP A 26 -13.58 -5.30 6.29
C ASP A 26 -12.51 -6.38 6.12
N GLY A 27 -12.31 -6.87 4.89
CA GLY A 27 -11.26 -7.84 4.58
C GLY A 27 -9.84 -7.29 4.77
N LYS A 28 -9.59 -6.01 4.45
CA LYS A 28 -8.29 -5.36 4.72
C LYS A 28 -8.09 -5.15 6.22
N THR A 29 -9.13 -4.70 6.92
CA THR A 29 -9.11 -4.49 8.38
C THR A 29 -8.85 -5.80 9.12
N ALA A 30 -9.51 -6.90 8.73
CA ALA A 30 -9.29 -8.21 9.32
C ALA A 30 -7.85 -8.72 9.14
N LYS A 31 -7.26 -8.50 7.95
CA LYS A 31 -5.85 -8.84 7.69
C LYS A 31 -4.90 -8.04 8.57
N LEU A 32 -5.16 -6.74 8.73
CA LEU A 32 -4.30 -5.90 9.55
C LEU A 32 -4.44 -6.23 11.03
N LEU A 33 -5.66 -6.56 11.49
CA LEU A 33 -5.89 -7.01 12.86
C LEU A 33 -5.17 -8.34 13.14
N HIS A 34 -5.17 -9.25 12.18
CA HIS A 34 -4.37 -10.48 12.29
C HIS A 34 -2.88 -10.18 12.43
N ALA A 35 -2.34 -9.24 11.63
CA ALA A 35 -0.96 -8.81 11.75
C ALA A 35 -0.68 -8.12 13.10
N HIS A 36 -1.60 -7.28 13.59
CA HIS A 36 -1.52 -6.64 14.90
C HIS A 36 -1.34 -7.67 16.03
N ASN A 37 -2.12 -8.75 16.01
CA ASN A 37 -1.98 -9.85 16.96
C ASN A 37 -0.61 -10.56 16.85
N GLN A 38 -0.10 -10.75 15.63
CA GLN A 38 1.23 -11.34 15.41
C GLN A 38 2.38 -10.43 15.86
N LEU A 39 2.15 -9.13 15.95
CA LEU A 39 3.10 -8.10 16.38
C LEU A 39 2.91 -7.72 17.86
N ASN A 40 2.40 -8.65 18.68
CA ASN A 40 2.19 -8.48 20.11
C ASN A 40 1.33 -7.26 20.47
N GLN A 41 0.39 -6.90 19.60
CA GLN A 41 -0.51 -5.75 19.76
C GLN A 41 0.22 -4.40 19.88
N ASP A 42 1.45 -4.31 19.36
CA ASP A 42 2.20 -3.06 19.26
C ASP A 42 1.69 -2.23 18.07
N TRP A 43 1.04 -1.11 18.35
CA TRP A 43 0.49 -0.21 17.33
C TRP A 43 1.56 0.43 16.46
N TRP A 44 2.74 0.71 17.00
CA TRP A 44 3.84 1.26 16.19
C TRP A 44 4.32 0.25 15.15
N LEU A 45 4.53 -1.02 15.56
CA LEU A 45 4.90 -2.10 14.63
C LEU A 45 3.78 -2.39 13.64
N THR A 46 2.52 -2.31 14.07
CA THR A 46 1.36 -2.50 13.19
C THR A 46 1.28 -1.43 12.11
N ALA A 47 1.50 -0.16 12.47
CA ALA A 47 1.56 0.94 11.50
C ALA A 47 2.75 0.77 10.55
N LEU A 48 3.93 0.41 11.08
CA LEU A 48 5.11 0.12 10.28
C LEU A 48 4.83 -0.98 9.25
N TYR A 49 4.20 -2.08 9.69
CA TYR A 49 3.78 -3.18 8.81
C TYR A 49 2.79 -2.71 7.75
N ALA A 50 1.77 -1.96 8.14
CA ALA A 50 0.74 -1.46 7.23
C ALA A 50 1.35 -0.60 6.11
N PHE A 51 2.24 0.32 6.47
CA PHE A 51 2.90 1.19 5.50
C PHE A 51 3.95 0.46 4.68
N MET A 52 4.83 -0.33 5.29
CA MET A 52 5.85 -1.11 4.59
C MET A 52 5.21 -2.06 3.58
N SER A 53 4.19 -2.82 3.95
CA SER A 53 3.52 -3.76 3.07
C SER A 53 2.81 -3.07 1.90
N ALA A 54 2.22 -1.89 2.12
CA ALA A 54 1.64 -1.07 1.08
C ALA A 54 2.69 -0.46 0.14
N TRP A 55 3.87 -0.12 0.68
CA TRP A 55 4.99 0.44 -0.06
C TRP A 55 5.66 -0.59 -0.97
N ILE A 56 6.01 -1.74 -0.41
CA ILE A 56 6.64 -2.86 -1.12
C ILE A 56 5.69 -3.47 -2.17
N GLY A 57 4.39 -3.53 -1.85
CA GLY A 57 3.36 -3.98 -2.76
C GLY A 57 3.14 -5.49 -2.76
N LYS A 58 2.11 -5.91 -3.51
CA LYS A 58 1.49 -7.23 -3.42
C LYS A 58 2.45 -8.41 -3.64
N ALA A 59 3.44 -8.26 -4.51
CA ALA A 59 4.35 -9.35 -4.85
C ALA A 59 5.23 -9.80 -3.66
N ASN A 60 5.56 -8.86 -2.77
CA ASN A 60 6.52 -9.07 -1.69
C ASN A 60 5.97 -8.71 -0.28
N GLN A 61 4.73 -8.22 -0.18
CA GLN A 61 4.16 -7.77 1.09
C GLN A 61 4.12 -8.84 2.20
N HIS A 62 4.14 -10.12 1.83
CA HIS A 62 4.10 -11.23 2.78
C HIS A 62 5.37 -11.34 3.63
N HIS A 63 6.50 -10.81 3.16
CA HIS A 63 7.75 -10.76 3.93
C HIS A 63 7.74 -9.65 4.99
N CYS A 64 6.87 -8.64 4.85
CA CYS A 64 6.89 -7.48 5.75
C CYS A 64 6.52 -7.83 7.18
N ILE A 65 5.73 -8.89 7.43
CA ILE A 65 5.38 -9.30 8.79
C ILE A 65 6.61 -9.84 9.53
N ASP A 66 7.42 -10.67 8.86
CA ASP A 66 8.63 -11.21 9.47
C ASP A 66 9.67 -10.12 9.70
N LEU A 67 9.83 -9.19 8.74
CA LEU A 67 10.66 -8.01 8.95
C LEU A 67 10.23 -7.23 10.20
N CYS A 68 8.94 -6.92 10.34
CA CYS A 68 8.44 -6.15 11.47
C CYS A 68 8.65 -6.84 12.82
N LYS A 69 8.62 -8.19 12.88
CA LYS A 69 8.94 -8.94 14.12
C LYS A 69 10.39 -8.76 14.56
N HIS A 70 11.31 -8.50 13.62
CA HIS A 70 12.74 -8.35 13.88
C HIS A 70 13.20 -6.89 13.94
N ILE A 71 12.35 -5.94 13.53
CA ILE A 71 12.69 -4.52 13.59
C ILE A 71 12.79 -4.02 15.02
N ARG A 72 13.93 -3.38 15.30
CA ARG A 72 14.17 -2.67 16.55
C ARG A 72 13.77 -1.21 16.41
N LYS A 73 12.64 -0.86 17.00
CA LYS A 73 12.08 0.51 16.98
C LYS A 73 13.10 1.58 17.36
N SER A 74 13.98 1.28 18.33
CA SER A 74 14.99 2.22 18.81
C SER A 74 16.02 2.62 17.75
N LEU A 75 16.31 1.74 16.77
CA LEU A 75 17.23 2.05 15.67
C LEU A 75 16.62 3.07 14.68
N ILE A 76 15.32 3.03 14.50
CA ILE A 76 14.61 3.99 13.65
C ILE A 76 14.43 5.32 14.38
N LEU A 77 13.97 5.29 15.64
CA LEU A 77 13.67 6.51 16.40
C LEU A 77 14.91 7.32 16.81
N LYS A 78 16.07 6.66 16.92
CA LYS A 78 17.34 7.30 17.32
C LYS A 78 18.24 7.60 16.13
N ALA A 79 17.83 7.29 14.91
CA ALA A 79 18.61 7.57 13.73
C ALA A 79 18.81 9.07 13.55
N THR A 80 20.05 9.47 13.29
CA THR A 80 20.45 10.86 13.09
C THR A 80 20.57 11.20 11.60
N THR A 81 20.70 10.19 10.75
CA THR A 81 20.80 10.32 9.30
C THR A 81 19.85 9.37 8.58
N GLU A 82 19.44 9.75 7.38
CA GLU A 82 18.66 8.90 6.48
C GLU A 82 19.36 7.57 6.21
N ASN A 83 20.67 7.62 5.99
CA ASN A 83 21.50 6.44 5.69
C ASN A 83 21.44 5.40 6.82
N GLU A 84 21.30 5.79 8.08
CA GLU A 84 21.16 4.84 9.19
C GLU A 84 19.89 4.01 9.10
N ILE A 85 18.77 4.61 8.70
CA ILE A 85 17.50 3.89 8.52
C ILE A 85 17.52 3.05 7.25
N VAL A 86 18.02 3.62 6.15
CA VAL A 86 18.10 2.92 4.85
C VAL A 86 19.03 1.71 4.96
N ALA A 87 20.22 1.87 5.57
CA ALA A 87 21.16 0.77 5.81
C ALA A 87 20.53 -0.33 6.69
N TYR A 88 19.85 0.07 7.76
CA TYR A 88 19.18 -0.87 8.65
C TYR A 88 18.12 -1.69 7.94
N LEU A 89 17.23 -1.03 7.18
CA LEU A 89 16.12 -1.71 6.49
C LEU A 89 16.61 -2.61 5.36
N LEU A 90 17.53 -2.13 4.52
CA LEU A 90 18.10 -2.91 3.42
C LEU A 90 18.92 -4.10 3.94
N GLY A 91 19.75 -3.88 4.96
CA GLY A 91 20.59 -4.93 5.52
C GLY A 91 19.76 -5.98 6.28
N LEU A 92 18.86 -5.56 7.17
CA LEU A 92 17.98 -6.49 7.89
C LEU A 92 17.15 -7.36 6.94
N SER A 93 16.69 -6.79 5.83
CA SER A 93 15.87 -7.49 4.84
C SER A 93 16.66 -8.37 3.86
N GLY A 94 17.98 -8.49 4.00
CA GLY A 94 18.85 -9.25 3.09
C GLY A 94 18.98 -8.61 1.69
N LEU A 95 18.48 -7.38 1.48
CA LEU A 95 18.51 -6.72 0.17
C LEU A 95 19.88 -6.15 -0.21
N MET A 96 20.82 -6.06 0.73
CA MET A 96 22.20 -5.70 0.43
C MET A 96 23.00 -6.85 -0.18
N GLY A 97 22.59 -8.12 0.06
CA GLY A 97 23.21 -9.32 -0.50
C GLY A 97 24.70 -9.48 -0.19
N GLU A 98 25.29 -10.58 -0.61
CA GLU A 98 26.73 -10.65 -0.81
C GLU A 98 27.06 -9.82 -2.05
N PHE A 99 28.08 -8.96 -1.96
CA PHE A 99 28.55 -8.16 -3.09
C PHE A 99 29.08 -9.08 -4.22
N HIS A 100 28.18 -9.59 -5.04
CA HIS A 100 28.50 -10.17 -6.32
C HIS A 100 28.40 -9.11 -7.41
N CYS A 101 29.19 -8.05 -7.28
CA CYS A 101 29.35 -7.07 -8.33
C CYS A 101 30.71 -7.24 -8.96
N ASP A 102 30.75 -7.39 -10.29
CA ASP A 102 31.97 -7.27 -11.11
C ASP A 102 32.55 -5.84 -11.09
N GLN A 103 31.92 -4.93 -10.32
CA GLN A 103 32.34 -3.54 -10.17
C GLN A 103 32.63 -3.23 -8.69
N GLU A 104 33.66 -2.43 -8.45
CA GLU A 104 34.00 -1.95 -7.12
C GLU A 104 32.80 -1.14 -6.55
N PRO A 105 32.40 -1.39 -5.28
CA PRO A 105 31.31 -0.66 -4.66
C PRO A 105 31.66 0.82 -4.55
N ASN A 106 30.70 1.68 -4.84
CA ASN A 106 30.88 3.13 -4.69
C ASN A 106 30.81 3.58 -3.22
N ASP A 107 31.19 4.84 -2.95
CA ASP A 107 31.26 5.39 -1.60
C ASP A 107 29.92 5.29 -0.84
N TYR A 108 28.79 5.44 -1.52
CA TYR A 108 27.48 5.31 -0.91
C TYR A 108 27.19 3.87 -0.45
N GLN A 109 27.51 2.88 -1.29
CA GLN A 109 27.33 1.48 -0.94
C GLN A 109 28.25 1.10 0.23
N ASN A 110 29.51 1.50 0.19
CA ASN A 110 30.47 1.28 1.28
C ASN A 110 29.98 1.91 2.58
N SER A 111 29.45 3.15 2.51
CA SER A 111 28.91 3.84 3.67
C SER A 111 27.74 3.06 4.29
N LEU A 112 26.75 2.61 3.50
CA LEU A 112 25.60 1.86 4.03
C LEU A 112 26.00 0.50 4.61
N VAL A 113 26.95 -0.20 3.96
CA VAL A 113 27.46 -1.48 4.48
C VAL A 113 28.17 -1.28 5.82
N ASN A 114 29.04 -0.27 5.93
CA ASN A 114 29.74 0.04 7.19
C ASN A 114 28.76 0.42 8.31
N ILE A 115 27.75 1.23 8.00
CA ILE A 115 26.70 1.58 8.96
C ILE A 115 25.96 0.32 9.43
N PHE A 116 25.56 -0.54 8.51
CA PHE A 116 24.83 -1.77 8.86
C PHE A 116 25.70 -2.73 9.68
N GLN A 117 26.96 -2.93 9.32
CA GLN A 117 27.90 -3.74 10.10
C GLN A 117 28.10 -3.20 11.52
N PHE A 118 28.24 -1.88 11.67
CA PHE A 118 28.28 -1.26 12.99
C PHE A 118 26.99 -1.51 13.80
N GLN A 119 25.82 -1.39 13.15
CA GLN A 119 24.53 -1.63 13.78
C GLN A 119 24.39 -3.10 14.22
N THR A 120 24.76 -4.07 13.38
CA THR A 120 24.69 -5.50 13.74
C THR A 120 25.60 -5.85 14.89
N GLN A 121 26.84 -5.33 14.91
CA GLN A 121 27.79 -5.55 16.00
C GLN A 121 27.33 -4.92 17.30
N LYS A 122 26.93 -3.64 17.25
CA LYS A 122 26.50 -2.89 18.46
C LYS A 122 25.23 -3.42 19.09
N TYR A 123 24.27 -3.81 18.26
CA TYR A 123 22.94 -4.19 18.72
C TYR A 123 22.67 -5.69 18.65
N GLN A 124 23.63 -6.51 18.26
CA GLN A 124 23.57 -7.97 18.29
C GLN A 124 22.29 -8.53 17.60
N PHE A 125 22.14 -8.28 16.29
CA PHE A 125 21.11 -8.87 15.45
C PHE A 125 21.70 -9.39 14.15
N GLN A 126 20.95 -10.22 13.42
CA GLN A 126 21.37 -10.81 12.16
C GLN A 126 20.43 -10.38 11.02
N PRO A 127 20.90 -10.29 9.79
CA PRO A 127 20.05 -10.13 8.62
C PRO A 127 19.12 -11.32 8.43
N LEU A 128 17.99 -11.10 7.76
CA LEU A 128 17.03 -12.14 7.43
C LEU A 128 17.29 -12.69 6.02
N ASP A 129 18.42 -13.40 5.86
CA ASP A 129 18.91 -13.87 4.56
C ASP A 129 18.01 -14.92 3.91
N TYR A 130 17.07 -15.48 4.68
CA TYR A 130 16.08 -16.43 4.16
C TYR A 130 14.97 -15.77 3.34
N ILE A 131 14.86 -14.44 3.35
CA ILE A 131 13.83 -13.72 2.58
C ILE A 131 14.19 -13.73 1.10
N GLN A 132 13.34 -14.36 0.31
CA GLN A 132 13.49 -14.41 -1.15
C GLN A 132 12.61 -13.35 -1.82
N TRP A 133 13.19 -12.21 -2.15
CA TRP A 133 12.50 -11.13 -2.82
C TRP A 133 12.20 -11.45 -4.28
N ASN A 134 10.97 -11.17 -4.70
CA ASN A 134 10.53 -11.42 -6.07
C ASN A 134 10.61 -10.14 -6.91
N ASN A 135 11.57 -10.08 -7.83
CA ASN A 135 11.69 -9.04 -8.85
C ASN A 135 10.99 -9.41 -10.16
N ARG A 136 10.57 -10.68 -10.31
CA ARG A 136 9.87 -11.14 -11.52
C ARG A 136 8.47 -10.56 -11.56
N GLN A 137 8.02 -10.14 -12.75
CA GLN A 137 6.69 -9.54 -12.95
C GLN A 137 6.46 -8.20 -12.23
N VAL A 138 7.50 -7.58 -11.71
CA VAL A 138 7.46 -6.25 -11.10
C VAL A 138 8.24 -5.27 -11.98
N ARG A 139 7.74 -4.05 -12.12
CA ARG A 139 8.48 -3.00 -12.86
C ARG A 139 9.70 -2.56 -12.05
N PRO A 140 10.83 -2.16 -12.69
CA PRO A 140 12.05 -1.77 -11.97
C PRO A 140 11.81 -0.73 -10.87
N ALA A 141 11.03 0.31 -11.13
CA ALA A 141 10.65 1.30 -10.13
C ALA A 141 9.82 0.75 -8.94
N SER A 142 9.51 -0.54 -8.92
CA SER A 142 8.82 -1.24 -7.83
C SER A 142 9.64 -2.41 -7.27
N PHE A 143 10.93 -2.49 -7.57
CA PHE A 143 11.82 -3.48 -6.99
C PHE A 143 11.95 -3.26 -5.47
N PRO A 144 12.07 -4.34 -4.69
CA PRO A 144 12.16 -4.24 -3.23
C PRO A 144 13.26 -3.33 -2.73
N SER A 145 14.43 -3.33 -3.36
CA SER A 145 15.58 -2.51 -2.94
C SER A 145 15.25 -1.01 -2.97
N ILE A 146 14.80 -0.47 -4.13
CA ILE A 146 14.46 0.95 -4.21
C ILE A 146 13.23 1.27 -3.36
N ARG A 147 12.24 0.37 -3.27
CA ARG A 147 11.06 0.57 -2.42
C ARG A 147 11.40 0.60 -0.94
N MET A 148 12.32 -0.23 -0.49
CA MET A 148 12.79 -0.22 0.89
C MET A 148 13.60 1.04 1.20
N ALA A 149 14.45 1.48 0.27
CA ALA A 149 15.17 2.75 0.42
C ALA A 149 14.22 3.96 0.47
N GLN A 150 13.22 4.01 -0.43
CA GLN A 150 12.18 5.05 -0.41
C GLN A 150 11.39 5.05 0.91
N PHE A 151 11.06 3.87 1.42
CA PHE A 151 10.37 3.73 2.71
C PHE A 151 11.25 4.20 3.87
N GLY A 152 12.55 3.88 3.85
CA GLY A 152 13.53 4.36 4.84
C GLY A 152 13.69 5.88 4.82
N SER A 153 13.77 6.48 3.63
CA SER A 153 13.81 7.92 3.44
C SER A 153 12.55 8.60 4.02
N TRP A 154 11.37 8.08 3.69
CA TRP A 154 10.12 8.60 4.25
C TRP A 154 10.05 8.45 5.78
N LEU A 155 10.50 7.31 6.34
CA LEU A 155 10.56 7.13 7.80
C LEU A 155 11.49 8.14 8.47
N PHE A 156 12.60 8.49 7.82
CA PHE A 156 13.52 9.51 8.33
C PHE A 156 12.88 10.89 8.33
N GLU A 157 12.18 11.27 7.25
CA GLU A 157 11.46 12.55 7.14
C GLU A 157 10.45 12.76 8.29
N ILE A 158 9.74 11.71 8.65
CA ILE A 158 8.80 11.73 9.78
C ILE A 158 9.45 11.37 11.13
N ARG A 159 10.79 11.24 11.17
CA ARG A 159 11.58 10.85 12.37
C ARG A 159 11.05 9.58 13.06
N GLY A 160 10.51 8.64 12.29
CA GLY A 160 9.90 7.41 12.80
C GLY A 160 8.62 7.63 13.64
N GLU A 161 8.08 8.87 13.67
CA GLU A 161 6.92 9.24 14.50
C GLU A 161 5.60 8.72 13.92
N LEU A 162 5.42 7.39 13.93
CA LEU A 162 4.19 6.76 13.47
C LEU A 162 3.00 7.03 14.40
N SER A 163 3.25 7.48 15.63
CA SER A 163 2.20 7.84 16.61
C SER A 163 1.29 8.97 16.15
N GLN A 164 1.73 9.82 15.21
CA GLN A 164 0.89 10.85 14.61
C GLN A 164 -0.36 10.27 13.93
N PHE A 165 -0.28 9.05 13.40
CA PHE A 165 -1.40 8.38 12.74
C PHE A 165 -2.39 7.71 13.71
N PHE A 166 -2.11 7.75 15.03
CA PHE A 166 -3.00 7.24 16.09
C PHE A 166 -3.85 8.33 16.72
N LYS A 167 -3.72 9.55 16.22
CA LYS A 167 -4.60 10.67 16.56
C LYS A 167 -5.67 10.79 15.47
N VAL A 168 -6.87 11.17 15.88
CA VAL A 168 -7.93 11.50 14.90
C VAL A 168 -7.47 12.73 14.12
N PRO A 169 -7.36 12.64 12.77
CA PRO A 169 -6.85 13.75 11.98
C PRO A 169 -7.86 14.89 11.92
N ASP A 170 -7.36 16.10 11.87
CA ASP A 170 -8.10 17.30 11.49
C ASP A 170 -8.15 17.47 9.95
N SER A 171 -8.82 18.52 9.49
CA SER A 171 -8.99 18.80 8.07
C SER A 171 -7.66 19.06 7.37
N ASP A 172 -6.76 19.79 8.03
CA ASP A 172 -5.46 20.18 7.47
C ASP A 172 -4.56 18.95 7.27
N MET A 173 -4.57 18.02 8.23
CA MET A 173 -3.88 16.75 8.11
C MET A 173 -4.45 15.91 6.96
N LEU A 174 -5.78 15.85 6.80
CA LEU A 174 -6.41 15.10 5.70
C LEU A 174 -6.03 15.69 4.34
N GLU A 175 -6.03 17.01 4.20
CA GLU A 175 -5.62 17.69 2.98
C GLU A 175 -4.15 17.42 2.66
N ASN A 176 -3.25 17.61 3.61
CA ASN A 176 -1.82 17.37 3.44
C ASN A 176 -1.54 15.89 3.06
N LEU A 177 -2.17 14.93 3.72
CA LEU A 177 -2.04 13.51 3.38
C LEU A 177 -2.48 13.23 1.94
N SER A 178 -3.56 13.84 1.47
CA SER A 178 -4.08 13.63 0.12
C SER A 178 -3.15 14.18 -0.98
N GLN A 179 -2.40 15.23 -0.69
CA GLN A 179 -1.53 15.96 -1.62
C GLN A 179 -0.07 15.52 -1.54
N ASN A 180 0.48 15.38 -0.34
CA ASN A 180 1.92 15.24 -0.08
C ASN A 180 2.29 14.05 0.81
N GLY A 181 1.32 13.34 1.37
CA GLY A 181 1.59 12.22 2.27
C GLY A 181 2.35 11.08 1.59
N PHE A 182 3.27 10.47 2.32
CA PHE A 182 4.00 9.28 1.87
C PHE A 182 4.90 9.48 0.63
N LEU A 183 5.47 10.66 0.45
CA LEU A 183 6.50 10.91 -0.56
C LEU A 183 7.90 10.66 0.03
N SER A 184 8.81 10.08 -0.77
CA SER A 184 10.21 9.89 -0.43
C SER A 184 11.08 10.99 -1.04
N ASN A 185 12.28 11.18 -0.50
CA ASN A 185 13.24 12.18 -0.98
C ASN A 185 14.63 11.56 -1.20
N LEU A 186 14.70 10.48 -1.97
CA LEU A 186 15.95 9.83 -2.34
C LEU A 186 16.74 10.63 -3.36
N ASN A 187 18.08 10.57 -3.25
CA ASN A 187 19.03 11.23 -4.14
C ASN A 187 20.19 10.31 -4.53
N GLY A 188 21.16 10.85 -5.29
CA GLY A 188 22.46 10.23 -5.54
C GLY A 188 22.38 8.86 -6.18
N TYR A 189 22.86 7.85 -5.48
CA TYR A 189 22.94 6.45 -5.92
C TYR A 189 21.66 5.93 -6.57
N TRP A 190 20.51 6.19 -5.97
CA TRP A 190 19.22 5.69 -6.43
C TRP A 190 18.71 6.32 -7.73
N LYS A 191 19.39 7.33 -8.27
CA LYS A 191 19.09 7.89 -9.61
C LYS A 191 19.49 6.95 -10.74
N THR A 192 20.39 6.01 -10.48
CA THR A 192 20.93 5.06 -11.45
C THR A 192 20.83 3.61 -10.98
N HIS A 193 20.06 3.34 -9.93
CA HIS A 193 19.90 2.00 -9.38
C HIS A 193 18.46 1.73 -8.95
N TYR A 194 17.83 0.71 -9.49
CA TYR A 194 16.56 0.16 -8.97
C TYR A 194 16.81 -1.00 -8.02
N GLU A 195 17.94 -1.68 -8.19
CA GLU A 195 18.37 -2.84 -7.42
C GLU A 195 19.76 -2.57 -6.85
N TRP A 196 20.01 -3.06 -5.64
CA TRP A 196 21.30 -2.90 -5.00
C TRP A 196 22.42 -3.51 -5.85
N GLY A 197 23.47 -2.73 -6.12
CA GLY A 197 24.64 -3.18 -6.87
C GLY A 197 24.43 -3.32 -8.39
N LYS A 198 23.25 -3.06 -8.93
CA LYS A 198 22.97 -3.16 -10.36
C LYS A 198 22.63 -1.81 -10.98
N PRO A 199 23.57 -1.21 -11.73
CA PRO A 199 23.31 0.08 -12.38
C PRO A 199 22.24 -0.02 -13.46
N SER A 200 21.55 1.07 -13.68
CA SER A 200 20.50 1.27 -14.70
C SER A 200 20.62 2.64 -15.34
N ASP A 201 19.84 2.91 -16.37
CA ASP A 201 19.68 4.26 -16.91
C ASP A 201 19.18 5.22 -15.83
N SER A 202 19.50 6.51 -16.00
CA SER A 202 19.10 7.57 -15.07
C SER A 202 17.58 7.71 -15.02
N HIS A 203 17.04 7.80 -13.81
CA HIS A 203 15.61 7.92 -13.56
C HIS A 203 15.32 8.75 -12.30
N ASN A 204 14.04 9.08 -12.08
CA ASN A 204 13.61 9.67 -10.81
C ASN A 204 13.58 8.59 -9.73
N PRO A 205 14.40 8.69 -8.66
CA PRO A 205 14.45 7.69 -7.61
C PRO A 205 13.25 7.75 -6.65
N ASN A 206 12.47 8.82 -6.68
CA ASN A 206 11.38 9.03 -5.73
C ASN A 206 10.08 8.36 -6.18
N ASN A 207 9.27 7.99 -5.21
CA ASN A 207 7.94 7.53 -5.51
C ASN A 207 7.06 8.72 -5.94
N GLY A 208 6.27 8.53 -7.00
CA GLY A 208 5.30 9.53 -7.42
C GLY A 208 4.04 9.54 -6.55
N ILE A 209 3.24 10.59 -6.68
CA ILE A 209 1.98 10.77 -5.95
C ILE A 209 1.01 9.58 -6.09
N GLU A 210 0.99 8.93 -7.24
CA GLU A 210 0.17 7.73 -7.45
C GLU A 210 0.58 6.56 -6.57
N HIS A 211 1.88 6.42 -6.26
CA HIS A 211 2.34 5.41 -5.32
C HIS A 211 2.03 5.83 -3.88
N ALA A 212 2.24 7.09 -3.52
CA ALA A 212 1.87 7.63 -2.22
C ALA A 212 0.38 7.39 -1.91
N ARG A 213 -0.50 7.67 -2.88
CA ARG A 213 -1.93 7.36 -2.77
C ARG A 213 -2.21 5.87 -2.55
N LYS A 214 -1.46 4.97 -3.19
CA LYS A 214 -1.58 3.51 -2.93
C LYS A 214 -1.19 3.14 -1.51
N VAL A 215 -0.20 3.82 -0.93
CA VAL A 215 0.16 3.62 0.49
C VAL A 215 -0.99 4.06 1.40
N ILE A 216 -1.62 5.19 1.10
CA ILE A 216 -2.82 5.62 1.83
C ILE A 216 -3.93 4.57 1.71
N LEU A 217 -4.28 4.14 0.50
CA LEU A 217 -5.39 3.23 0.24
C LEU A 217 -5.19 1.81 0.80
N ASN A 218 -3.94 1.35 0.93
CA ASN A 218 -3.63 -0.01 1.35
C ASN A 218 -2.93 -0.10 2.71
N GLY A 219 -2.44 1.01 3.27
CA GLY A 219 -1.80 1.10 4.57
C GLY A 219 -2.60 1.96 5.56
N LEU A 220 -2.76 3.26 5.29
CA LEU A 220 -3.38 4.19 6.24
C LEU A 220 -4.88 3.94 6.45
N ILE A 221 -5.65 3.80 5.37
CA ILE A 221 -7.09 3.54 5.47
C ILE A 221 -7.38 2.25 6.28
N PRO A 222 -6.74 1.10 6.00
CA PRO A 222 -6.89 -0.08 6.84
C PRO A 222 -6.44 0.15 8.29
N LEU A 223 -5.36 0.91 8.52
CA LEU A 223 -4.89 1.23 9.88
C LEU A 223 -5.96 1.98 10.67
N TRP A 224 -6.54 3.03 10.10
CA TRP A 224 -7.60 3.80 10.77
C TRP A 224 -8.86 2.99 10.99
N ASN A 225 -9.28 2.14 10.06
CA ASN A 225 -10.42 1.25 10.26
C ASN A 225 -10.15 0.19 11.35
N THR A 226 -8.90 -0.27 11.47
CA THR A 226 -8.51 -1.19 12.56
C THR A 226 -8.50 -0.47 13.90
N LEU A 227 -7.93 0.76 13.95
CA LEU A 227 -7.98 1.60 15.15
C LEU A 227 -9.41 1.89 15.59
N ALA A 228 -10.30 2.25 14.65
CA ALA A 228 -11.71 2.51 14.94
C ALA A 228 -12.37 1.32 15.65
N LYS A 229 -12.09 0.11 15.14
CA LYS A 229 -12.65 -1.13 15.68
C LYS A 229 -12.09 -1.48 17.05
N GLU A 230 -10.77 -1.46 17.21
CA GLU A 230 -10.10 -1.89 18.44
C GLU A 230 -10.24 -0.87 19.59
N THR A 231 -10.26 0.42 19.25
CA THR A 231 -10.39 1.49 20.26
C THR A 231 -11.83 1.96 20.46
N GLN A 232 -12.78 1.42 19.69
CA GLN A 232 -14.19 1.84 19.69
C GLN A 232 -14.38 3.35 19.39
N LYS A 233 -13.46 3.92 18.57
CA LYS A 233 -13.50 5.33 18.14
C LYS A 233 -13.89 5.43 16.66
N PRO A 234 -15.19 5.59 16.33
CA PRO A 234 -15.67 5.64 14.95
C PRO A 234 -15.12 6.84 14.15
N GLU A 235 -14.52 7.83 14.83
CA GLU A 235 -13.88 8.99 14.21
C GLU A 235 -12.80 8.59 13.22
N PHE A 236 -12.03 7.55 13.50
CA PHE A 236 -11.02 7.04 12.57
C PHE A 236 -11.63 6.49 11.27
N SER A 237 -12.73 5.76 11.33
CA SER A 237 -13.42 5.30 10.12
C SER A 237 -14.01 6.46 9.33
N ARG A 238 -14.57 7.48 10.01
CA ARG A 238 -15.06 8.70 9.37
C ARG A 238 -13.94 9.45 8.65
N ALA A 239 -12.77 9.58 9.29
CA ALA A 239 -11.59 10.18 8.69
C ALA A 239 -11.09 9.38 7.46
N ALA A 240 -11.10 8.06 7.54
CA ALA A 240 -10.78 7.18 6.42
C ALA A 240 -11.71 7.40 5.22
N GLU A 241 -13.02 7.52 5.46
CA GLU A 241 -14.00 7.81 4.40
C GLU A 241 -13.81 9.21 3.81
N GLN A 242 -13.56 10.23 4.64
CA GLN A 242 -13.26 11.58 4.17
C GLN A 242 -12.02 11.60 3.28
N LEU A 243 -10.93 10.94 3.70
CA LEU A 243 -9.70 10.86 2.92
C LEU A 243 -9.93 10.13 1.58
N LEU A 244 -10.73 9.08 1.54
CA LEU A 244 -11.12 8.40 0.29
C LEU A 244 -11.86 9.32 -0.69
N ARG A 245 -12.60 10.30 -0.19
CA ARG A 245 -13.30 11.30 -1.03
C ARG A 245 -12.37 12.40 -1.54
N CYS A 246 -11.31 12.74 -0.79
CA CYS A 246 -10.31 13.73 -1.19
C CYS A 246 -9.32 13.21 -2.25
N ILE A 247 -9.04 11.90 -2.27
CA ILE A 247 -8.10 11.29 -3.22
C ILE A 247 -8.79 11.07 -4.57
N PRO A 248 -8.17 11.45 -5.70
CA PRO A 248 -8.68 11.14 -7.03
C PRO A 248 -8.83 9.63 -7.27
N SER A 249 -9.75 9.27 -8.16
CA SER A 249 -9.97 7.88 -8.57
C SER A 249 -8.70 7.26 -9.19
N GLU A 250 -8.46 5.99 -8.88
CA GLU A 250 -7.41 5.22 -9.56
C GLU A 250 -7.75 5.01 -11.05
N THR A 251 -6.72 5.06 -11.89
CA THR A 251 -6.84 4.85 -13.35
C THR A 251 -6.31 3.49 -13.80
N ASN A 252 -6.42 2.46 -12.95
CA ASN A 252 -5.93 1.12 -13.28
C ASN A 252 -6.83 0.38 -14.29
N ALA A 253 -6.32 -0.73 -14.85
CA ALA A 253 -7.00 -1.52 -15.86
C ALA A 253 -8.37 -2.04 -15.39
N THR A 254 -8.51 -2.38 -14.10
CA THR A 254 -9.79 -2.85 -13.52
C THR A 254 -10.83 -1.74 -13.54
N VAL A 255 -10.47 -0.54 -13.09
CA VAL A 255 -11.39 0.61 -13.12
C VAL A 255 -11.79 0.94 -14.55
N LYS A 256 -10.82 1.01 -15.47
CA LYS A 256 -11.10 1.24 -16.92
C LYS A 256 -12.04 0.20 -17.50
N LYS A 257 -11.91 -1.07 -17.12
CA LYS A 257 -12.78 -2.17 -17.57
C LYS A 257 -14.20 -2.06 -16.98
N MET A 258 -14.30 -1.65 -15.71
CA MET A 258 -15.59 -1.63 -15.02
C MET A 258 -16.44 -0.39 -15.34
N LEU A 259 -15.82 0.76 -15.61
CA LEU A 259 -16.55 1.99 -15.92
C LEU A 259 -17.62 1.85 -17.01
N PRO A 260 -17.34 1.27 -18.20
CA PRO A 260 -18.35 1.09 -19.22
C PRO A 260 -19.47 0.13 -18.80
N VAL A 261 -19.13 -0.90 -18.00
CA VAL A 261 -20.11 -1.89 -17.50
C VAL A 261 -21.18 -1.22 -16.65
N PHE A 262 -20.82 -0.19 -15.86
CA PHE A 262 -21.76 0.52 -15.00
C PHE A 262 -22.39 1.74 -15.65
N GLY A 263 -22.12 2.03 -16.94
CA GLY A 263 -22.72 3.16 -17.66
C GLY A 263 -22.38 4.53 -17.08
N CYS A 264 -21.47 4.56 -16.11
CA CYS A 264 -21.13 5.77 -15.37
C CYS A 264 -19.93 6.47 -16.04
N LYS A 265 -20.13 7.72 -16.46
CA LYS A 265 -19.06 8.65 -16.75
C LYS A 265 -18.85 9.55 -15.53
N PRO A 266 -18.03 9.19 -14.55
CA PRO A 266 -17.82 10.06 -13.41
C PRO A 266 -17.03 11.29 -13.85
N LYS A 267 -17.69 12.42 -13.96
CA LYS A 267 -17.04 13.71 -14.30
C LYS A 267 -15.99 14.13 -13.29
N LYS A 268 -16.10 13.68 -12.03
CA LYS A 268 -15.11 13.78 -10.96
C LYS A 268 -15.24 12.54 -10.07
N SER A 269 -14.49 11.49 -10.38
CA SER A 269 -14.46 10.30 -9.53
C SER A 269 -13.33 10.39 -8.52
N ASN A 270 -13.61 9.96 -7.30
CA ASN A 270 -12.65 9.87 -6.21
C ASN A 270 -12.25 8.41 -5.91
N ALA A 271 -11.35 8.23 -4.94
CA ALA A 271 -10.87 6.90 -4.58
C ALA A 271 -11.96 6.00 -4.00
N SER A 272 -12.95 6.54 -3.31
CA SER A 272 -14.10 5.76 -2.81
C SER A 272 -14.77 5.02 -3.96
N TRP A 273 -15.05 5.72 -5.05
CA TRP A 273 -15.65 5.14 -6.25
C TRP A 273 -14.77 4.06 -6.89
N SER A 274 -13.49 4.35 -7.15
CA SER A 274 -12.60 3.36 -7.76
C SER A 274 -12.37 2.14 -6.89
N GLN A 275 -12.29 2.28 -5.57
CA GLN A 275 -12.19 1.16 -4.64
C GLN A 275 -13.45 0.28 -4.66
N SER A 276 -14.64 0.87 -4.79
CA SER A 276 -15.90 0.12 -4.94
C SER A 276 -15.92 -0.70 -6.23
N LEU A 277 -15.52 -0.11 -7.37
CA LEU A 277 -15.43 -0.81 -8.66
C LEU A 277 -14.41 -1.95 -8.63
N ILE A 278 -13.24 -1.73 -8.01
CA ILE A 278 -12.22 -2.76 -7.83
C ILE A 278 -12.77 -3.90 -6.97
N ALA A 279 -13.46 -3.57 -5.88
CA ALA A 279 -14.09 -4.54 -4.99
C ALA A 279 -15.14 -5.36 -5.74
N GLN A 280 -16.05 -4.70 -6.44
CA GLN A 280 -17.09 -5.35 -7.24
C GLN A 280 -16.49 -6.35 -8.26
N HIS A 281 -15.44 -5.91 -8.97
CA HIS A 281 -14.77 -6.79 -9.92
C HIS A 281 -14.12 -8.00 -9.25
N GLN A 282 -13.41 -7.80 -8.13
CA GLN A 282 -12.64 -8.85 -7.48
C GLN A 282 -13.50 -9.84 -6.72
N LEU A 283 -14.58 -9.38 -6.08
CA LEU A 283 -15.42 -10.19 -5.21
C LEU A 283 -16.54 -10.90 -5.97
N TYR A 284 -17.05 -10.28 -7.03
CA TYR A 284 -18.24 -10.79 -7.74
C TYR A 284 -17.99 -11.08 -9.21
N CYS A 285 -17.46 -10.12 -10.00
CA CYS A 285 -17.42 -10.27 -11.45
C CYS A 285 -16.33 -11.25 -11.91
N LYS A 286 -15.11 -11.16 -11.36
CA LYS A 286 -14.01 -12.05 -11.73
C LYS A 286 -14.28 -13.52 -11.35
N PRO A 287 -14.77 -13.83 -10.13
CA PRO A 287 -15.11 -15.21 -9.74
C PRO A 287 -16.51 -15.65 -10.20
N LEU A 288 -17.20 -14.85 -11.04
CA LEU A 288 -18.54 -15.16 -11.58
C LEU A 288 -19.61 -15.39 -10.49
N GLN A 289 -19.55 -14.68 -9.39
CA GLN A 289 -20.50 -14.78 -8.27
C GLN A 289 -21.77 -13.91 -8.51
N CYS A 290 -22.35 -14.01 -9.71
CA CYS A 290 -23.50 -13.16 -10.11
C CYS A 290 -24.73 -13.40 -9.24
N ALA A 291 -24.97 -14.64 -8.83
CA ALA A 291 -26.11 -14.99 -7.95
C ALA A 291 -26.00 -14.44 -6.51
N LYS A 292 -24.84 -13.92 -6.12
CA LYS A 292 -24.61 -13.25 -4.81
C LYS A 292 -24.51 -11.73 -4.93
N CYS A 293 -24.79 -11.18 -6.11
CA CYS A 293 -24.66 -9.78 -6.43
C CYS A 293 -26.04 -9.22 -6.75
N LEU A 294 -26.47 -8.15 -6.11
CA LEU A 294 -27.79 -7.55 -6.33
C LEU A 294 -28.06 -7.23 -7.81
N ILE A 295 -27.03 -6.79 -8.52
CA ILE A 295 -27.11 -6.52 -9.96
C ILE A 295 -27.29 -7.82 -10.73
N GLY A 296 -26.54 -8.86 -10.40
CA GLY A 296 -26.63 -10.18 -11.04
C GLY A 296 -27.97 -10.83 -10.76
N GLU A 297 -28.45 -10.75 -9.54
CA GLU A 297 -29.77 -11.25 -9.14
C GLU A 297 -30.89 -10.53 -9.90
N ALA A 298 -30.83 -9.20 -10.01
CA ALA A 298 -31.79 -8.43 -10.78
C ALA A 298 -31.78 -8.80 -12.28
N ILE A 299 -30.62 -9.11 -12.86
CA ILE A 299 -30.54 -9.56 -14.27
C ILE A 299 -31.16 -10.96 -14.44
N ILE A 300 -30.94 -11.86 -13.48
CA ILE A 300 -31.46 -13.24 -13.55
C ILE A 300 -33.00 -13.26 -13.40
N HIS A 301 -33.54 -12.39 -12.57
CA HIS A 301 -34.97 -12.34 -12.28
C HIS A 301 -35.79 -11.40 -13.18
N VAL A 302 -35.14 -10.55 -14.00
CA VAL A 302 -35.87 -9.79 -15.04
C VAL A 302 -36.27 -10.78 -16.13
N PRO A 303 -37.57 -11.03 -16.38
CA PRO A 303 -38.00 -11.89 -17.48
C PRO A 303 -37.41 -11.32 -18.79
N PHE A 304 -36.87 -12.19 -19.58
CA PHE A 304 -36.46 -11.87 -20.95
C PHE A 304 -37.69 -11.33 -21.68
N MET A 305 -37.90 -10.02 -21.66
CA MET A 305 -38.81 -9.40 -22.59
C MET A 305 -38.17 -9.57 -23.98
N ARG A 306 -38.60 -10.62 -24.70
CA ARG A 306 -38.33 -10.75 -26.13
C ARG A 306 -38.75 -9.43 -26.77
N GLN A 307 -37.77 -8.69 -27.28
CA GLN A 307 -38.05 -7.71 -28.30
C GLN A 307 -38.54 -8.51 -29.50
N GLU A 308 -39.85 -8.60 -29.60
CA GLU A 308 -40.46 -8.88 -30.89
C GLU A 308 -40.20 -7.67 -31.74
N SER A 309 -39.51 -7.91 -32.82
CA SER A 309 -39.07 -7.04 -33.92
C SER A 309 -40.18 -6.29 -34.58
#